data_6f2ec83da2b05eba06ad753cea4019cd
#
_entry.id   6f2ec83da2b05eba06ad753cea4019cd
#
_cell.length_a   1.000
_cell.length_b   1.000
_cell.length_c   1.000
_cell.angle_alpha   90.00
_cell.angle_beta   90.00
_cell.angle_gamma   90.00
#
_symmetry.space_group_name_H-M   'P 1'
#
loop_
_entity.id
_entity.type
_entity.pdbx_description
1 polymer ?
#
loop_
_entity_poly.entity_id
_entity_poly.type
_entity_poly.pdbx_seq_one_letter_code
_entity_poly.pdbx_strand_id
1 'polypeptide(L)'
;MRSQKSYKAIAMASANRSRDLPCTSSEITVGQFAYQVIAQQYQRMGNQEEGVLADQDPENLHQMRVGSRRLRTALQVFSQVVKLPQKARAKKIRNIARTLGSLRDLDVQMADIQSEYIRRVSHKKAKKALKQTLKALEKQRIDTYEKVSGLLTSKDYQDLKLAYDQWLEFPKFKPNADLPLQVVLPDLLTPLISKLLLHRGWLVSVHKTSKSSRETLHDLRKMIKHGRYQTEFFCDCYGSSFQDWVDELKLLQDNLGKVQDTYVFTTLLAQYGENSVSLSELDEVIHQNRSQAMVDWEAIRHRYLAKDFRYHLYEMTLHPTSKS
;
A
#
# COMPACT_ATOMS: atom_id res chain seq x y z
N MET A 1 -8.94 25.00 26.00
CA MET A 1 -10.29 24.97 25.37
C MET A 1 -10.38 25.63 23.99
N ARG A 2 -9.50 26.55 23.58
CA ARG A 2 -9.50 27.14 22.22
C ARG A 2 -9.08 26.16 21.10
N SER A 3 -8.22 25.19 21.38
CA SER A 3 -7.68 24.27 20.36
C SER A 3 -8.72 23.25 19.82
N GLN A 4 -9.62 22.73 20.64
CA GLN A 4 -10.57 21.68 20.25
C GLN A 4 -11.65 22.14 19.25
N LYS A 5 -12.15 23.38 19.37
CA LYS A 5 -13.12 23.95 18.40
C LYS A 5 -12.49 24.15 17.01
N SER A 6 -11.18 24.44 16.97
CA SER A 6 -10.44 24.62 15.71
C SER A 6 -10.32 23.31 14.90
N TYR A 7 -10.08 22.16 15.55
CA TYR A 7 -9.96 20.87 14.87
C TYR A 7 -11.27 20.44 14.18
N LYS A 8 -12.43 20.64 14.84
CA LYS A 8 -13.74 20.29 14.27
C LYS A 8 -14.13 21.20 13.09
N ALA A 9 -13.83 22.49 13.17
CA ALA A 9 -14.11 23.46 12.09
C ALA A 9 -13.25 23.16 10.84
N ILE A 10 -11.99 22.83 11.02
CA ILE A 10 -11.07 22.46 9.94
C ILE A 10 -11.50 21.13 9.30
N ALA A 11 -11.92 20.13 10.09
CA ALA A 11 -12.39 18.83 9.59
C ALA A 11 -13.69 18.94 8.77
N MET A 12 -14.63 19.78 9.20
CA MET A 12 -15.88 20.02 8.44
C MET A 12 -15.63 20.77 7.14
N ALA A 13 -14.66 21.67 7.09
CA ALA A 13 -14.27 22.39 5.88
C ALA A 13 -13.54 21.49 4.86
N SER A 14 -12.80 20.48 5.32
CA SER A 14 -12.06 19.54 4.46
C SER A 14 -12.91 18.36 3.96
N ALA A 15 -13.97 17.98 4.66
CA ALA A 15 -14.86 16.89 4.24
C ALA A 15 -15.58 17.19 2.90
N ASN A 16 -15.74 18.47 2.54
CA ASN A 16 -16.33 18.90 1.28
C ASN A 16 -15.32 19.14 0.14
N ARG A 17 -14.01 19.00 0.37
CA ARG A 17 -12.96 19.13 -0.65
C ARG A 17 -12.13 17.84 -0.72
N SER A 18 -12.49 17.00 -1.65
CA SER A 18 -11.99 15.62 -1.76
C SER A 18 -10.58 15.48 -2.36
N ARG A 19 -9.74 16.53 -2.44
CA ARG A 19 -8.40 16.40 -3.09
C ARG A 19 -7.23 17.10 -2.40
N ASP A 20 -7.41 18.14 -1.62
CA ASP A 20 -6.27 18.92 -1.11
C ASP A 20 -6.21 18.88 0.42
N LEU A 21 -5.25 18.13 0.95
CA LEU A 21 -4.81 18.31 2.34
C LEU A 21 -3.99 19.61 2.37
N PRO A 22 -4.43 20.68 3.08
CA PRO A 22 -3.74 21.94 3.01
C PRO A 22 -2.41 21.88 3.78
N CYS A 23 -1.33 21.48 3.12
CA CYS A 23 0.03 21.73 3.58
C CYS A 23 0.43 23.20 3.41
N THR A 24 -0.42 24.01 2.80
CA THR A 24 -0.09 25.33 2.27
C THR A 24 -0.20 26.46 3.29
N SER A 25 -0.80 26.26 4.46
CA SER A 25 -0.73 27.28 5.51
C SER A 25 0.48 27.03 6.40
N SER A 26 1.33 28.04 6.55
CA SER A 26 2.47 28.04 7.50
C SER A 26 2.03 27.80 8.97
N GLU A 27 0.75 27.79 9.24
CA GLU A 27 0.14 27.70 10.56
C GLU A 27 -0.35 26.27 10.92
N ILE A 28 -0.39 25.29 9.97
CA ILE A 28 -0.89 23.97 10.28
C ILE A 28 0.07 23.21 11.20
N THR A 29 -0.46 22.65 12.29
CA THR A 29 0.33 21.79 13.16
C THR A 29 0.35 20.35 12.66
N VAL A 30 1.37 19.58 13.08
CA VAL A 30 1.45 18.15 12.73
C VAL A 30 0.26 17.37 13.30
N GLY A 31 -0.33 17.81 14.43
CA GLY A 31 -1.55 17.21 15.00
C GLY A 31 -2.77 17.43 14.14
N GLN A 32 -2.98 18.63 13.61
CA GLN A 32 -4.07 18.93 12.69
C GLN A 32 -3.96 18.13 11.40
N PHE A 33 -2.77 18.08 10.82
CA PHE A 33 -2.50 17.30 9.62
C PHE A 33 -2.73 15.79 9.86
N ALA A 34 -2.20 15.24 10.94
CA ALA A 34 -2.38 13.83 11.32
C ALA A 34 -3.86 13.48 11.48
N TYR A 35 -4.65 14.38 12.10
CA TYR A 35 -6.09 14.21 12.25
C TYR A 35 -6.78 14.10 10.88
N GLN A 36 -6.50 15.03 9.97
CA GLN A 36 -7.08 15.05 8.62
C GLN A 36 -6.76 13.79 7.83
N VAL A 37 -5.48 13.37 7.82
CA VAL A 37 -5.06 12.14 7.14
C VAL A 37 -5.76 10.92 7.72
N ILE A 38 -5.82 10.78 9.05
CA ILE A 38 -6.46 9.64 9.72
C ILE A 38 -7.96 9.62 9.42
N ALA A 39 -8.65 10.75 9.54
CA ALA A 39 -10.08 10.88 9.25
C ALA A 39 -10.39 10.46 7.80
N GLN A 40 -9.64 10.99 6.83
CA GLN A 40 -9.81 10.68 5.41
C GLN A 40 -9.63 9.17 5.13
N GLN A 41 -8.59 8.55 5.66
CA GLN A 41 -8.33 7.14 5.40
C GLN A 41 -9.31 6.21 6.13
N TYR A 42 -9.78 6.60 7.31
CA TYR A 42 -10.83 5.89 8.03
C TYR A 42 -12.17 5.94 7.25
N GLN A 43 -12.58 7.11 6.78
CA GLN A 43 -13.78 7.27 5.95
C GLN A 43 -13.67 6.46 4.65
N ARG A 44 -12.51 6.53 3.96
CA ARG A 44 -12.28 5.74 2.74
C ARG A 44 -12.45 4.24 2.98
N MET A 45 -12.00 3.73 4.12
CA MET A 45 -12.19 2.34 4.51
C MET A 45 -13.67 2.04 4.80
N GLY A 46 -14.33 2.87 5.60
CA GLY A 46 -15.72 2.64 6.06
C GLY A 46 -16.76 2.73 4.93
N ASN A 47 -16.57 3.65 3.98
CA ASN A 47 -17.50 3.85 2.87
C ASN A 47 -17.62 2.64 1.92
N GLN A 48 -16.73 1.66 2.03
CA GLN A 48 -16.74 0.47 1.18
C GLN A 48 -17.37 -0.76 1.86
N GLU A 49 -17.74 -0.67 3.14
CA GLU A 49 -18.17 -1.80 3.96
C GLU A 49 -19.38 -2.52 3.35
N GLU A 50 -20.43 -1.78 3.00
CA GLU A 50 -21.65 -2.35 2.40
C GLU A 50 -21.37 -3.02 1.06
N GLY A 51 -20.55 -2.40 0.20
CA GLY A 51 -20.17 -2.95 -1.09
C GLY A 51 -19.32 -4.23 -0.96
N VAL A 52 -18.45 -4.32 0.06
CA VAL A 52 -17.67 -5.54 0.34
C VAL A 52 -18.58 -6.64 0.86
N LEU A 53 -19.57 -6.34 1.70
CA LEU A 53 -20.54 -7.31 2.20
C LEU A 53 -21.53 -7.78 1.11
N ALA A 54 -21.80 -6.96 0.11
CA ALA A 54 -22.62 -7.35 -1.04
C ALA A 54 -21.86 -8.25 -2.03
N ASP A 55 -20.53 -8.21 -2.03
CA ASP A 55 -19.61 -9.02 -2.89
C ASP A 55 -19.94 -8.98 -4.39
N GLN A 56 -20.47 -7.85 -4.88
CA GLN A 56 -20.88 -7.70 -6.29
C GLN A 56 -19.80 -7.05 -7.14
N ASP A 57 -19.05 -6.11 -6.56
CA ASP A 57 -17.99 -5.36 -7.24
C ASP A 57 -16.66 -5.51 -6.47
N PRO A 58 -15.64 -6.15 -7.07
CA PRO A 58 -14.33 -6.33 -6.45
C PRO A 58 -13.60 -5.00 -6.20
N GLU A 59 -14.05 -3.88 -6.79
CA GLU A 59 -13.47 -2.56 -6.55
C GLU A 59 -13.76 -2.07 -5.12
N ASN A 60 -14.92 -2.40 -4.53
CA ASN A 60 -15.22 -2.09 -3.13
C ASN A 60 -14.20 -2.71 -2.18
N LEU A 61 -13.88 -4.00 -2.39
CA LEU A 61 -12.84 -4.69 -1.63
C LEU A 61 -11.46 -4.06 -1.85
N HIS A 62 -11.14 -3.69 -3.09
CA HIS A 62 -9.90 -2.99 -3.41
C HIS A 62 -9.78 -1.67 -2.66
N GLN A 63 -10.81 -0.81 -2.69
CA GLN A 63 -10.80 0.50 -2.04
C GLN A 63 -10.78 0.37 -0.51
N MET A 64 -11.52 -0.57 0.08
CA MET A 64 -11.48 -0.84 1.51
C MET A 64 -10.08 -1.29 1.96
N ARG A 65 -9.44 -2.16 1.19
CA ARG A 65 -8.06 -2.61 1.43
C ARG A 65 -7.05 -1.47 1.31
N VAL A 66 -7.20 -0.59 0.31
CA VAL A 66 -6.35 0.61 0.16
C VAL A 66 -6.54 1.53 1.37
N GLY A 67 -7.79 1.85 1.74
CA GLY A 67 -8.11 2.69 2.91
C GLY A 67 -7.52 2.13 4.19
N SER A 68 -7.72 0.84 4.49
CA SER A 68 -7.19 0.19 5.69
C SER A 68 -5.67 0.20 5.76
N ARG A 69 -4.98 0.03 4.62
CA ARG A 69 -3.51 0.09 4.54
C ARG A 69 -2.99 1.51 4.74
N ARG A 70 -3.59 2.50 4.10
CA ARG A 70 -3.23 3.91 4.26
C ARG A 70 -3.51 4.38 5.68
N LEU A 71 -4.66 4.01 6.27
CA LEU A 71 -4.95 4.28 7.68
C LEU A 71 -3.86 3.71 8.59
N ARG A 72 -3.51 2.43 8.42
CA ARG A 72 -2.42 1.82 9.20
C ARG A 72 -1.10 2.58 9.03
N THR A 73 -0.77 3.01 7.80
CA THR A 73 0.44 3.78 7.53
C THR A 73 0.39 5.14 8.22
N ALA A 74 -0.73 5.86 8.18
CA ALA A 74 -0.93 7.12 8.90
C ALA A 74 -0.71 6.94 10.41
N LEU A 75 -1.28 5.89 11.00
CA LEU A 75 -1.09 5.58 12.42
C LEU A 75 0.37 5.28 12.80
N GLN A 76 1.16 4.76 11.87
CA GLN A 76 2.59 4.54 12.08
C GLN A 76 3.40 5.84 11.98
N VAL A 77 3.15 6.64 10.94
CA VAL A 77 3.81 7.93 10.73
C VAL A 77 3.54 8.87 11.90
N PHE A 78 2.28 9.01 12.29
CA PHE A 78 1.86 9.92 13.35
C PHE A 78 1.80 9.29 14.75
N SER A 79 2.49 8.17 14.95
CA SER A 79 2.48 7.44 16.24
C SER A 79 3.00 8.28 17.41
N GLN A 80 3.88 9.25 17.18
CA GLN A 80 4.40 10.19 18.19
C GLN A 80 3.54 11.45 18.35
N VAL A 81 2.48 11.57 17.57
CA VAL A 81 1.61 12.77 17.52
C VAL A 81 0.22 12.47 18.11
N VAL A 82 -0.38 11.34 17.73
CA VAL A 82 -1.75 11.00 18.14
C VAL A 82 -1.79 10.06 19.34
N LYS A 83 -2.82 10.22 20.18
CA LYS A 83 -3.13 9.32 21.30
C LYS A 83 -4.45 8.61 21.03
N LEU A 84 -4.37 7.43 20.46
CA LEU A 84 -5.55 6.61 20.10
C LEU A 84 -6.02 5.73 21.25
N PRO A 85 -7.34 5.46 21.35
CA PRO A 85 -7.89 4.46 22.26
C PRO A 85 -7.38 3.06 21.89
N GLN A 86 -7.39 2.16 22.87
CA GLN A 86 -6.83 0.81 22.70
C GLN A 86 -7.48 0.01 21.55
N LYS A 87 -8.80 0.20 21.34
CA LYS A 87 -9.56 -0.47 20.28
C LYS A 87 -9.26 0.07 18.88
N ALA A 88 -8.76 1.33 18.74
CA ALA A 88 -8.43 1.98 17.48
C ALA A 88 -6.94 1.87 17.06
N ARG A 89 -6.12 1.08 17.75
CA ARG A 89 -4.67 0.97 17.50
C ARG A 89 -4.35 0.28 16.17
N ALA A 90 -3.20 0.64 15.60
CA ALA A 90 -2.66 0.12 14.34
C ALA A 90 -2.64 -1.42 14.24
N LYS A 91 -2.53 -2.16 15.37
CA LYS A 91 -2.59 -3.62 15.40
C LYS A 91 -3.96 -4.17 14.94
N LYS A 92 -5.06 -3.50 15.32
CA LYS A 92 -6.42 -3.89 14.90
C LYS A 92 -6.61 -3.65 13.40
N ILE A 93 -6.22 -2.46 12.91
CA ILE A 93 -6.24 -2.14 11.47
C ILE A 93 -5.36 -3.10 10.65
N ARG A 94 -4.20 -3.51 11.18
CA ARG A 94 -3.35 -4.51 10.52
C ARG A 94 -4.06 -5.84 10.31
N ASN A 95 -4.86 -6.30 11.26
CA ASN A 95 -5.61 -7.54 11.13
C ASN A 95 -6.69 -7.42 10.03
N ILE A 96 -7.45 -6.32 10.01
CA ILE A 96 -8.43 -6.02 8.96
C ILE A 96 -7.74 -6.01 7.59
N ALA A 97 -6.69 -5.22 7.43
CA ALA A 97 -5.96 -5.10 6.17
C ALA A 97 -5.39 -6.45 5.68
N ARG A 98 -5.03 -7.37 6.59
CA ARG A 98 -4.55 -8.71 6.24
C ARG A 98 -5.70 -9.59 5.75
N THR A 99 -6.84 -9.60 6.43
CA THR A 99 -8.01 -10.41 6.05
C THR A 99 -8.58 -9.96 4.71
N LEU A 100 -8.79 -8.63 4.51
CA LEU A 100 -9.16 -8.06 3.20
C LEU A 100 -8.11 -8.37 2.12
N GLY A 101 -6.83 -8.35 2.50
CA GLY A 101 -5.72 -8.66 1.60
C GLY A 101 -5.80 -10.07 1.05
N SER A 102 -6.10 -11.07 1.88
CA SER A 102 -6.20 -12.46 1.45
C SER A 102 -7.29 -12.68 0.39
N LEU A 103 -8.45 -12.03 0.52
CA LEU A 103 -9.52 -12.09 -0.47
C LEU A 103 -9.12 -11.38 -1.76
N ARG A 104 -8.57 -10.17 -1.66
CA ARG A 104 -8.14 -9.40 -2.84
C ARG A 104 -7.00 -10.09 -3.61
N ASP A 105 -6.09 -10.75 -2.94
CA ASP A 105 -5.01 -11.47 -3.59
C ASP A 105 -5.57 -12.63 -4.45
N LEU A 106 -6.65 -13.30 -4.01
CA LEU A 106 -7.38 -14.30 -4.82
C LEU A 106 -8.08 -13.66 -6.03
N ASP A 107 -8.80 -12.54 -5.85
CA ASP A 107 -9.45 -11.84 -6.97
C ASP A 107 -8.42 -11.43 -8.05
N VAL A 108 -7.26 -10.91 -7.66
CA VAL A 108 -6.20 -10.52 -8.60
C VAL A 108 -5.64 -11.75 -9.31
N GLN A 109 -5.33 -12.84 -8.57
CA GLN A 109 -4.80 -14.07 -9.15
C GLN A 109 -5.77 -14.70 -10.16
N MET A 110 -7.06 -14.72 -9.86
CA MET A 110 -8.09 -15.23 -10.76
C MET A 110 -8.21 -14.36 -12.03
N ALA A 111 -8.21 -13.03 -11.87
CA ALA A 111 -8.24 -12.09 -12.97
C ALA A 111 -7.01 -12.24 -13.88
N ASP A 112 -5.81 -12.34 -13.31
CA ASP A 112 -4.57 -12.54 -14.07
C ASP A 112 -4.58 -13.87 -14.85
N ILE A 113 -5.04 -14.96 -14.24
CA ILE A 113 -5.17 -16.25 -14.94
C ILE A 113 -6.10 -16.13 -16.14
N GLN A 114 -7.23 -15.44 -16.00
CA GLN A 114 -8.23 -15.29 -17.05
C GLN A 114 -7.77 -14.34 -18.17
N SER A 115 -7.23 -13.17 -17.80
CA SER A 115 -6.93 -12.10 -18.75
C SER A 115 -5.56 -12.25 -19.41
N GLU A 116 -4.57 -12.75 -18.67
CA GLU A 116 -3.18 -12.77 -19.11
C GLU A 116 -2.76 -14.18 -19.58
N TYR A 117 -2.97 -15.21 -18.76
CA TYR A 117 -2.40 -16.53 -19.06
C TYR A 117 -3.27 -17.38 -19.99
N ILE A 118 -4.60 -17.47 -19.77
CA ILE A 118 -5.49 -18.31 -20.62
C ILE A 118 -5.50 -17.81 -22.07
N ARG A 119 -5.39 -16.50 -22.28
CA ARG A 119 -5.40 -15.89 -23.63
C ARG A 119 -4.11 -16.11 -24.41
N ARG A 120 -2.99 -16.26 -23.71
CA ARG A 120 -1.65 -16.36 -24.32
C ARG A 120 -1.19 -17.80 -24.55
N VAL A 121 -1.92 -18.80 -24.04
CA VAL A 121 -1.60 -20.20 -24.27
C VAL A 121 -2.56 -20.83 -25.28
N SER A 122 -2.02 -21.64 -26.19
CA SER A 122 -2.78 -22.36 -27.21
C SER A 122 -2.99 -23.81 -26.83
N HIS A 123 -2.02 -24.41 -26.14
CA HIS A 123 -1.97 -25.84 -25.85
C HIS A 123 -3.10 -26.32 -24.91
N LYS A 124 -3.86 -27.36 -25.30
CA LYS A 124 -5.01 -27.87 -24.53
C LYS A 124 -4.66 -28.26 -23.09
N LYS A 125 -3.48 -28.86 -22.86
CA LYS A 125 -3.04 -29.28 -21.52
C LYS A 125 -2.77 -28.07 -20.64
N ALA A 126 -2.13 -27.01 -21.16
CA ALA A 126 -1.89 -25.77 -20.43
C ALA A 126 -3.22 -25.10 -20.04
N LYS A 127 -4.16 -25.00 -20.98
CA LYS A 127 -5.51 -24.48 -20.70
C LYS A 127 -6.25 -25.30 -19.64
N LYS A 128 -6.09 -26.62 -19.64
CA LYS A 128 -6.70 -27.53 -18.64
C LYS A 128 -6.13 -27.22 -17.24
N ALA A 129 -4.80 -27.14 -17.12
CA ALA A 129 -4.13 -26.82 -15.85
C ALA A 129 -4.55 -25.44 -15.29
N LEU A 130 -4.63 -24.42 -16.16
CA LEU A 130 -5.11 -23.08 -15.76
C LEU A 130 -6.56 -23.11 -15.26
N LYS A 131 -7.45 -23.83 -15.94
CA LYS A 131 -8.86 -23.98 -15.52
C LYS A 131 -9.00 -24.72 -14.20
N GLN A 132 -8.17 -25.72 -13.95
CA GLN A 132 -8.14 -26.44 -12.67
C GLN A 132 -7.66 -25.53 -11.54
N THR A 133 -6.59 -24.77 -11.78
CA THR A 133 -6.09 -23.78 -10.82
C THR A 133 -7.16 -22.74 -10.52
N LEU A 134 -7.82 -22.21 -11.55
CA LEU A 134 -8.91 -21.22 -11.38
C LEU A 134 -10.04 -21.77 -10.50
N LYS A 135 -10.51 -22.98 -10.77
CA LYS A 135 -11.56 -23.64 -9.97
C LYS A 135 -11.16 -23.84 -8.50
N ALA A 136 -9.88 -24.15 -8.24
CA ALA A 136 -9.37 -24.24 -6.86
C ALA A 136 -9.37 -22.90 -6.16
N LEU A 137 -8.97 -21.82 -6.86
CA LEU A 137 -8.97 -20.45 -6.33
C LEU A 137 -10.40 -19.94 -6.07
N GLU A 138 -11.36 -20.26 -6.97
CA GLU A 138 -12.78 -19.91 -6.77
C GLU A 138 -13.32 -20.51 -5.46
N LYS A 139 -13.04 -21.79 -5.21
CA LYS A 139 -13.42 -22.43 -3.94
C LYS A 139 -12.78 -21.74 -2.74
N GLN A 140 -11.48 -21.46 -2.81
CA GLN A 140 -10.75 -20.78 -1.73
C GLN A 140 -11.25 -19.34 -1.51
N ARG A 141 -11.71 -18.67 -2.59
CA ARG A 141 -12.30 -17.33 -2.52
C ARG A 141 -13.58 -17.32 -1.68
N ILE A 142 -14.45 -18.31 -1.86
CA ILE A 142 -15.70 -18.44 -1.06
C ILE A 142 -15.36 -18.55 0.42
N ASP A 143 -14.47 -19.49 0.80
CA ASP A 143 -14.06 -19.69 2.20
C ASP A 143 -13.39 -18.44 2.79
N THR A 144 -12.71 -17.65 1.95
CA THR A 144 -12.02 -16.44 2.37
C THR A 144 -13.00 -15.27 2.49
N TYR A 145 -14.01 -15.19 1.62
CA TYR A 145 -15.07 -14.21 1.72
C TYR A 145 -15.89 -14.37 3.03
N GLU A 146 -16.22 -15.59 3.42
CA GLU A 146 -16.89 -15.86 4.69
C GLU A 146 -16.09 -15.29 5.89
N LYS A 147 -14.75 -15.41 5.86
CA LYS A 147 -13.89 -14.82 6.90
C LYS A 147 -13.91 -13.29 6.87
N VAL A 148 -13.98 -12.68 5.68
CA VAL A 148 -14.10 -11.22 5.53
C VAL A 148 -15.46 -10.75 6.05
N SER A 149 -16.55 -11.38 5.63
CA SER A 149 -17.90 -11.06 6.09
C SER A 149 -18.03 -11.22 7.61
N GLY A 150 -17.55 -12.34 8.17
CA GLY A 150 -17.54 -12.56 9.61
C GLY A 150 -16.69 -11.54 10.39
N LEU A 151 -15.59 -11.06 9.82
CA LEU A 151 -14.80 -9.98 10.41
C LEU A 151 -15.60 -8.67 10.45
N LEU A 152 -16.19 -8.25 9.33
CA LEU A 152 -16.88 -6.96 9.21
C LEU A 152 -18.18 -6.91 10.03
N THR A 153 -18.83 -8.04 10.24
CA THR A 153 -20.02 -8.14 11.10
C THR A 153 -19.69 -8.38 12.57
N SER A 154 -18.42 -8.61 12.92
CA SER A 154 -18.00 -8.91 14.29
C SER A 154 -18.14 -7.73 15.24
N LYS A 155 -18.40 -8.04 16.54
CA LYS A 155 -18.38 -7.05 17.60
C LYS A 155 -17.04 -6.28 17.69
N ASP A 156 -15.93 -6.96 17.48
CA ASP A 156 -14.58 -6.35 17.49
C ASP A 156 -14.43 -5.25 16.45
N TYR A 157 -15.03 -5.44 15.26
CA TYR A 157 -15.02 -4.43 14.20
C TYR A 157 -15.96 -3.27 14.51
N GLN A 158 -17.16 -3.53 15.04
CA GLN A 158 -18.09 -2.47 15.47
C GLN A 158 -17.50 -1.64 16.63
N ASP A 159 -16.87 -2.28 17.60
CA ASP A 159 -16.15 -1.62 18.69
C ASP A 159 -14.98 -0.75 18.19
N LEU A 160 -14.30 -1.18 17.13
CA LEU A 160 -13.25 -0.40 16.49
C LEU A 160 -13.83 0.85 15.81
N LYS A 161 -14.93 0.72 15.06
CA LYS A 161 -15.62 1.86 14.43
C LYS A 161 -16.04 2.88 15.48
N LEU A 162 -16.74 2.44 16.52
CA LEU A 162 -17.14 3.32 17.62
C LEU A 162 -15.94 4.06 18.26
N ALA A 163 -14.82 3.36 18.43
CA ALA A 163 -13.62 3.97 19.00
C ALA A 163 -12.98 5.03 18.08
N TYR A 164 -13.06 4.84 16.75
CA TYR A 164 -12.62 5.87 15.78
C TYR A 164 -13.58 7.05 15.75
N ASP A 165 -14.89 6.80 15.71
CA ASP A 165 -15.91 7.86 15.68
C ASP A 165 -15.80 8.77 16.92
N GLN A 166 -15.66 8.18 18.11
CA GLN A 166 -15.43 8.92 19.35
C GLN A 166 -14.10 9.69 19.34
N TRP A 167 -13.04 9.08 18.81
CA TRP A 167 -11.74 9.79 18.72
C TRP A 167 -11.80 10.94 17.72
N LEU A 168 -12.47 10.78 16.59
CA LEU A 168 -12.65 11.84 15.62
C LEU A 168 -13.50 12.99 16.14
N GLU A 169 -14.45 12.70 17.01
CA GLU A 169 -15.25 13.72 17.66
C GLU A 169 -14.46 14.47 18.76
N PHE A 170 -13.67 13.72 19.56
CA PHE A 170 -12.86 14.26 20.66
C PHE A 170 -11.40 13.79 20.56
N PRO A 171 -10.63 14.34 19.59
CA PRO A 171 -9.28 13.87 19.33
C PRO A 171 -8.33 14.15 20.50
N LYS A 172 -7.51 13.16 20.83
CA LYS A 172 -6.45 13.28 21.85
C LYS A 172 -5.09 13.20 21.19
N PHE A 173 -4.21 14.09 21.58
CA PHE A 173 -2.87 14.22 21.03
C PHE A 173 -1.79 14.05 22.09
N LYS A 174 -0.58 13.86 21.65
CA LYS A 174 0.65 13.93 22.42
C LYS A 174 1.26 15.36 22.30
N PRO A 175 2.23 15.73 23.14
CA PRO A 175 2.81 17.09 23.12
C PRO A 175 3.37 17.53 21.76
N ASN A 176 3.96 16.60 21.00
CA ASN A 176 4.51 16.90 19.68
C ASN A 176 3.47 17.36 18.64
N ALA A 177 2.17 17.22 18.94
CA ALA A 177 1.11 17.59 18.00
C ALA A 177 1.05 19.11 17.71
N ASP A 178 1.54 19.94 18.61
CA ASP A 178 1.50 21.40 18.50
C ASP A 178 2.67 21.95 17.66
N LEU A 179 3.62 21.11 17.26
CA LEU A 179 4.72 21.54 16.40
C LEU A 179 4.21 21.90 15.00
N PRO A 180 4.77 22.95 14.36
CA PRO A 180 4.45 23.29 12.98
C PRO A 180 4.80 22.14 12.04
N LEU A 181 3.90 21.79 11.13
CA LEU A 181 4.10 20.66 10.21
C LEU A 181 5.40 20.80 9.40
N GLN A 182 5.64 21.96 8.81
CA GLN A 182 6.81 22.19 7.96
C GLN A 182 8.14 21.97 8.70
N VAL A 183 8.19 22.27 9.99
CA VAL A 183 9.40 22.08 10.80
C VAL A 183 9.73 20.60 11.02
N VAL A 184 8.69 19.74 11.15
CA VAL A 184 8.88 18.32 11.47
C VAL A 184 8.84 17.40 10.24
N LEU A 185 8.53 17.91 9.05
CA LEU A 185 8.49 17.11 7.82
C LEU A 185 9.79 16.36 7.54
N PRO A 186 10.99 16.99 7.64
CA PRO A 186 12.25 16.28 7.47
C PRO A 186 12.42 15.11 8.46
N ASP A 187 12.01 15.29 9.71
CA ASP A 187 12.13 14.29 10.76
C ASP A 187 11.20 13.09 10.53
N LEU A 188 10.05 13.33 9.89
CA LEU A 188 9.11 12.27 9.52
C LEU A 188 9.59 11.45 8.31
N LEU A 189 10.28 12.09 7.34
CA LEU A 189 10.65 11.48 6.06
C LEU A 189 12.07 10.91 6.04
N THR A 190 13.04 11.56 6.67
CA THR A 190 14.45 11.13 6.63
C THR A 190 14.67 9.69 7.12
N PRO A 191 14.05 9.21 8.21
CA PRO A 191 14.22 7.82 8.64
C PRO A 191 13.71 6.81 7.60
N LEU A 192 12.66 7.17 6.83
CA LEU A 192 12.11 6.37 5.77
C LEU A 192 13.06 6.27 4.58
N ILE A 193 13.56 7.44 4.13
CA ILE A 193 14.52 7.53 3.01
C ILE A 193 15.79 6.76 3.34
N SER A 194 16.33 6.94 4.55
CA SER A 194 17.52 6.21 5.01
C SER A 194 17.33 4.69 4.94
N LYS A 195 16.21 4.18 5.44
CA LYS A 195 15.91 2.74 5.38
C LYS A 195 15.78 2.24 3.95
N LEU A 196 15.13 3.01 3.07
CA LEU A 196 14.97 2.66 1.66
C LEU A 196 16.32 2.61 0.94
N LEU A 197 17.15 3.66 1.12
CA LEU A 197 18.46 3.77 0.46
C LEU A 197 19.48 2.75 0.97
N LEU A 198 19.38 2.29 2.23
CA LEU A 198 20.24 1.28 2.81
C LEU A 198 19.78 -0.16 2.53
N HIS A 199 18.68 -0.34 1.80
CA HIS A 199 18.16 -1.67 1.57
C HIS A 199 19.05 -2.49 0.63
N ARG A 200 19.46 -3.70 1.06
CA ARG A 200 20.36 -4.59 0.30
C ARG A 200 19.81 -5.01 -1.07
N GLY A 201 18.53 -4.83 -1.32
CA GLY A 201 17.90 -5.13 -2.61
C GLY A 201 18.50 -4.35 -3.76
N TRP A 202 19.04 -3.15 -3.53
CA TRP A 202 19.75 -2.37 -4.54
C TRP A 202 21.06 -3.01 -5.03
N LEU A 203 21.59 -4.02 -4.29
CA LEU A 203 22.77 -4.78 -4.68
C LEU A 203 22.46 -6.03 -5.52
N VAL A 204 21.16 -6.30 -5.76
CA VAL A 204 20.73 -7.46 -6.55
C VAL A 204 20.63 -7.06 -8.02
N SER A 205 21.53 -7.59 -8.86
CA SER A 205 21.46 -7.38 -10.33
C SER A 205 20.37 -8.24 -10.98
N VAL A 206 19.93 -7.85 -12.20
CA VAL A 206 18.90 -8.56 -12.97
C VAL A 206 19.28 -10.03 -13.24
N HIS A 207 20.57 -10.34 -13.33
CA HIS A 207 21.09 -11.70 -13.59
C HIS A 207 21.04 -12.62 -12.37
N LYS A 208 20.84 -12.08 -11.16
CA LYS A 208 20.75 -12.88 -9.93
C LYS A 208 19.35 -13.45 -9.72
N THR A 209 19.17 -14.72 -10.06
CA THR A 209 17.88 -15.42 -10.00
C THR A 209 17.74 -16.38 -8.83
N SER A 210 18.70 -16.40 -7.90
CA SER A 210 18.67 -17.29 -6.72
C SER A 210 17.44 -17.03 -5.84
N LYS A 211 17.04 -18.02 -5.05
CA LYS A 211 15.94 -17.88 -4.07
C LYS A 211 16.19 -16.71 -3.12
N SER A 212 17.41 -16.57 -2.60
CA SER A 212 17.80 -15.48 -1.70
C SER A 212 17.69 -14.10 -2.38
N SER A 213 18.09 -13.99 -3.66
CA SER A 213 17.93 -12.74 -4.43
C SER A 213 16.46 -12.35 -4.61
N ARG A 214 15.60 -13.33 -4.87
CA ARG A 214 14.14 -13.13 -4.99
C ARG A 214 13.52 -12.63 -3.68
N GLU A 215 13.85 -13.27 -2.56
CA GLU A 215 13.40 -12.86 -1.23
C GLU A 215 13.85 -11.42 -0.92
N THR A 216 15.08 -11.09 -1.28
CA THR A 216 15.65 -9.75 -1.09
C THR A 216 14.92 -8.68 -1.93
N LEU A 217 14.60 -8.97 -3.19
CA LEU A 217 13.80 -8.06 -4.05
C LEU A 217 12.36 -7.95 -3.55
N HIS A 218 11.78 -9.03 -3.06
CA HIS A 218 10.45 -9.00 -2.43
C HIS A 218 10.43 -8.12 -1.17
N ASP A 219 11.48 -8.15 -0.37
CA ASP A 219 11.62 -7.30 0.81
C ASP A 219 11.81 -5.83 0.41
N LEU A 220 12.60 -5.55 -0.64
CA LEU A 220 12.72 -4.20 -1.22
C LEU A 220 11.36 -3.68 -1.72
N ARG A 221 10.61 -4.51 -2.46
CA ARG A 221 9.24 -4.15 -2.89
C ARG A 221 8.35 -3.76 -1.71
N LYS A 222 8.40 -4.52 -0.61
CA LYS A 222 7.65 -4.17 0.63
C LYS A 222 8.11 -2.84 1.20
N MET A 223 9.41 -2.56 1.21
CA MET A 223 9.98 -1.31 1.69
C MET A 223 9.53 -0.13 0.80
N ILE A 224 9.65 -0.25 -0.52
CA ILE A 224 9.19 0.76 -1.50
C ILE A 224 7.70 1.04 -1.30
N LYS A 225 6.88 0.01 -1.19
CA LYS A 225 5.44 0.14 -0.97
C LYS A 225 5.10 0.88 0.33
N HIS A 226 5.81 0.58 1.42
CA HIS A 226 5.67 1.30 2.67
C HIS A 226 6.12 2.76 2.53
N GLY A 227 7.24 2.99 1.87
CA GLY A 227 7.78 4.30 1.58
C GLY A 227 6.78 5.15 0.82
N ARG A 228 6.31 4.64 -0.30
CA ARG A 228 5.35 5.32 -1.17
C ARG A 228 4.09 5.77 -0.40
N TYR A 229 3.47 4.88 0.39
CA TYR A 229 2.27 5.27 1.14
C TYR A 229 2.52 6.32 2.21
N GLN A 230 3.73 6.40 2.76
CA GLN A 230 4.09 7.44 3.72
C GLN A 230 4.34 8.76 3.01
N THR A 231 5.11 8.76 1.92
CA THR A 231 5.44 9.97 1.14
C THR A 231 4.23 10.58 0.47
N GLU A 232 3.28 9.77 -0.01
CA GLU A 232 2.02 10.25 -0.61
C GLU A 232 1.20 11.18 0.30
N PHE A 233 1.34 11.08 1.62
CA PHE A 233 0.65 12.01 2.52
C PHE A 233 1.22 13.43 2.44
N PHE A 234 2.43 13.58 1.96
CA PHE A 234 3.18 14.84 2.01
C PHE A 234 3.45 15.44 0.62
N CYS A 235 2.87 14.87 -0.46
CA CYS A 235 3.11 15.38 -1.81
C CYS A 235 2.77 16.86 -1.96
N ASP A 236 1.71 17.34 -1.31
CA ASP A 236 1.30 18.75 -1.35
C ASP A 236 2.20 19.67 -0.52
N CYS A 237 3.08 19.10 0.32
CA CYS A 237 4.03 19.83 1.14
C CYS A 237 5.38 20.06 0.44
N TYR A 238 5.56 19.51 -0.77
CA TYR A 238 6.80 19.57 -1.53
C TYR A 238 6.53 19.93 -3.00
N GLY A 239 7.58 20.32 -3.72
CA GLY A 239 7.50 20.63 -5.15
C GLY A 239 7.36 19.40 -6.07
N SER A 240 7.33 19.66 -7.39
CA SER A 240 7.14 18.64 -8.41
C SER A 240 8.17 17.51 -8.36
N SER A 241 9.44 17.81 -8.06
CA SER A 241 10.50 16.79 -7.96
C SER A 241 10.20 15.72 -6.90
N PHE A 242 9.52 16.08 -5.81
CA PHE A 242 9.09 15.11 -4.79
C PHE A 242 7.95 14.23 -5.33
N GLN A 243 6.99 14.83 -6.03
CA GLN A 243 5.90 14.10 -6.69
C GLN A 243 6.45 13.11 -7.72
N ASP A 244 7.38 13.55 -8.57
CA ASP A 244 8.04 12.71 -9.57
C ASP A 244 8.74 11.49 -8.93
N TRP A 245 9.42 11.71 -7.80
CA TRP A 245 10.02 10.61 -7.05
C TRP A 245 8.99 9.66 -6.44
N VAL A 246 7.87 10.16 -5.93
CA VAL A 246 6.77 9.32 -5.42
C VAL A 246 6.14 8.49 -6.53
N ASP A 247 5.99 9.05 -7.72
CA ASP A 247 5.49 8.34 -8.91
C ASP A 247 6.48 7.29 -9.40
N GLU A 248 7.78 7.55 -9.30
CA GLU A 248 8.82 6.55 -9.53
C GLU A 248 8.75 5.39 -8.53
N LEU A 249 8.54 5.67 -7.24
CA LEU A 249 8.33 4.63 -6.23
C LEU A 249 7.12 3.74 -6.57
N LYS A 250 6.06 4.33 -7.16
CA LYS A 250 4.90 3.59 -7.62
C LYS A 250 5.27 2.66 -8.79
N LEU A 251 5.96 3.16 -9.79
CA LEU A 251 6.42 2.36 -10.94
C LEU A 251 7.33 1.20 -10.48
N LEU A 252 8.28 1.47 -9.61
CA LEU A 252 9.16 0.46 -9.02
C LEU A 252 8.39 -0.63 -8.25
N GLN A 253 7.42 -0.21 -7.43
CA GLN A 253 6.55 -1.13 -6.72
C GLN A 253 5.79 -2.06 -7.68
N ASP A 254 5.27 -1.50 -8.77
CA ASP A 254 4.46 -2.23 -9.75
C ASP A 254 5.34 -3.20 -10.56
N ASN A 255 6.54 -2.79 -10.97
CA ASN A 255 7.49 -3.65 -11.68
C ASN A 255 7.97 -4.82 -10.80
N LEU A 256 8.43 -4.55 -9.58
CA LEU A 256 8.78 -5.61 -8.62
C LEU A 256 7.56 -6.44 -8.21
N GLY A 257 6.35 -5.87 -8.32
CA GLY A 257 5.08 -6.56 -8.16
C GLY A 257 4.90 -7.63 -9.21
N LYS A 258 4.98 -7.28 -10.48
CA LYS A 258 4.89 -8.21 -11.60
C LYS A 258 5.89 -9.38 -11.48
N VAL A 259 7.12 -9.09 -11.06
CA VAL A 259 8.11 -10.15 -10.78
C VAL A 259 7.63 -11.10 -9.70
N GLN A 260 7.12 -10.57 -8.58
CA GLN A 260 6.60 -11.39 -7.49
C GLN A 260 5.38 -12.20 -7.92
N ASP A 261 4.49 -11.61 -8.70
CA ASP A 261 3.25 -12.24 -9.15
C ASP A 261 3.54 -13.44 -10.06
N THR A 262 4.61 -13.40 -10.89
CA THR A 262 5.07 -14.57 -11.65
C THR A 262 5.50 -15.73 -10.75
N TYR A 263 6.14 -15.47 -9.61
CA TYR A 263 6.52 -16.53 -8.66
C TYR A 263 5.31 -17.10 -7.91
N VAL A 264 4.39 -16.26 -7.51
CA VAL A 264 3.11 -16.70 -6.90
C VAL A 264 2.36 -17.60 -7.88
N PHE A 265 2.25 -17.15 -9.12
CA PHE A 265 1.57 -17.92 -10.18
C PHE A 265 2.23 -19.29 -10.43
N THR A 266 3.56 -19.35 -10.52
CA THR A 266 4.30 -20.63 -10.66
C THR A 266 4.01 -21.56 -9.48
N THR A 267 3.93 -21.03 -8.26
CA THR A 267 3.61 -21.82 -7.07
C THR A 267 2.18 -22.36 -7.12
N LEU A 268 1.22 -21.55 -7.56
CA LEU A 268 -0.18 -21.96 -7.71
C LEU A 268 -0.33 -23.05 -8.77
N LEU A 269 0.35 -22.93 -9.89
CA LEU A 269 0.36 -23.97 -10.92
C LEU A 269 0.95 -25.30 -10.40
N ALA A 270 2.03 -25.23 -9.63
CA ALA A 270 2.63 -26.43 -9.01
C ALA A 270 1.70 -27.08 -7.98
N GLN A 271 0.90 -26.29 -7.29
CA GLN A 271 -0.02 -26.76 -6.24
C GLN A 271 -1.32 -27.36 -6.80
N TYR A 272 -1.89 -26.76 -7.85
CA TYR A 272 -3.23 -27.07 -8.34
C TYR A 272 -3.26 -27.61 -9.79
N GLY A 273 -2.17 -27.43 -10.54
CA GLY A 273 -2.02 -28.01 -11.88
C GLY A 273 -1.63 -29.50 -11.81
N GLU A 274 -1.93 -30.25 -12.85
CA GLU A 274 -1.48 -31.65 -12.97
C GLU A 274 0.06 -31.70 -13.09
N ASN A 275 0.72 -32.45 -12.21
CA ASN A 275 2.18 -32.53 -12.03
C ASN A 275 2.99 -33.11 -13.23
N SER A 276 2.39 -33.38 -14.36
CA SER A 276 3.00 -34.19 -15.43
C SER A 276 3.19 -33.49 -16.77
N VAL A 277 3.04 -32.15 -16.81
CA VAL A 277 3.09 -31.44 -18.10
C VAL A 277 4.25 -30.45 -18.11
N SER A 278 5.19 -30.64 -19.06
CA SER A 278 6.06 -29.54 -19.50
C SER A 278 5.15 -28.40 -19.98
N LEU A 279 5.06 -27.35 -19.18
CA LEU A 279 4.27 -26.16 -19.49
C LEU A 279 5.16 -25.13 -20.20
N SER A 280 5.98 -25.57 -21.18
CA SER A 280 6.97 -24.74 -21.89
C SER A 280 6.40 -23.42 -22.39
N GLU A 281 5.17 -23.44 -22.91
CA GLU A 281 4.45 -22.25 -23.36
C GLU A 281 4.14 -21.28 -22.19
N LEU A 282 3.76 -21.81 -21.02
CA LEU A 282 3.54 -20.99 -19.82
C LEU A 282 4.85 -20.48 -19.23
N ASP A 283 5.90 -21.27 -19.25
CA ASP A 283 7.24 -20.87 -18.80
C ASP A 283 7.77 -19.72 -19.65
N GLU A 284 7.53 -19.74 -20.96
CA GLU A 284 7.88 -18.67 -21.86
C GLU A 284 7.13 -17.36 -21.54
N VAL A 285 5.80 -17.45 -21.35
CA VAL A 285 4.98 -16.29 -20.95
C VAL A 285 5.45 -15.72 -19.61
N ILE A 286 5.71 -16.56 -18.62
CA ILE A 286 6.23 -16.16 -17.31
C ILE A 286 7.59 -15.46 -17.45
N HIS A 287 8.49 -16.01 -18.27
CA HIS A 287 9.81 -15.44 -18.50
C HIS A 287 9.72 -14.07 -19.19
N GLN A 288 8.88 -13.92 -20.21
CA GLN A 288 8.64 -12.66 -20.91
C GLN A 288 8.13 -11.58 -19.96
N ASN A 289 7.10 -11.90 -19.15
CA ASN A 289 6.52 -10.97 -18.17
C ASN A 289 7.58 -10.50 -17.16
N ARG A 290 8.43 -11.41 -16.69
CA ARG A 290 9.50 -11.09 -15.74
C ARG A 290 10.59 -10.23 -16.37
N SER A 291 11.02 -10.57 -17.58
CA SER A 291 12.05 -9.80 -18.31
C SER A 291 11.58 -8.38 -18.61
N GLN A 292 10.34 -8.22 -19.04
CA GLN A 292 9.73 -6.91 -19.28
C GLN A 292 9.64 -6.07 -18.02
N ALA A 293 9.26 -6.68 -16.88
CA ALA A 293 9.16 -5.98 -15.59
C ALA A 293 10.53 -5.51 -15.06
N MET A 294 11.62 -6.11 -15.52
CA MET A 294 12.99 -5.82 -15.07
C MET A 294 13.83 -5.04 -16.07
N VAL A 295 13.23 -4.57 -17.17
CA VAL A 295 13.96 -3.93 -18.27
C VAL A 295 14.80 -2.74 -17.81
N ASP A 296 14.24 -1.88 -16.95
CA ASP A 296 14.91 -0.68 -16.45
C ASP A 296 15.62 -0.89 -15.10
N TRP A 297 15.60 -2.10 -14.57
CA TRP A 297 16.06 -2.38 -13.20
C TRP A 297 17.53 -1.99 -12.98
N GLU A 298 18.42 -2.31 -13.92
CA GLU A 298 19.85 -2.01 -13.74
C GLU A 298 20.11 -0.49 -13.71
N ALA A 299 19.46 0.29 -14.59
CA ALA A 299 19.60 1.73 -14.59
C ALA A 299 19.09 2.36 -13.30
N ILE A 300 17.90 1.93 -12.82
CA ILE A 300 17.31 2.43 -11.60
C ILE A 300 18.18 2.05 -10.39
N ARG A 301 18.59 0.80 -10.30
CA ARG A 301 19.44 0.29 -9.21
C ARG A 301 20.76 1.08 -9.11
N HIS A 302 21.43 1.33 -10.23
CA HIS A 302 22.65 2.14 -10.26
C HIS A 302 22.40 3.57 -9.80
N ARG A 303 21.28 4.18 -10.19
CA ARG A 303 20.91 5.51 -9.73
C ARG A 303 20.69 5.57 -8.20
N TYR A 304 19.97 4.59 -7.60
CA TYR A 304 19.79 4.52 -6.14
C TYR A 304 21.07 4.25 -5.35
N LEU A 305 22.12 3.73 -6.01
CA LEU A 305 23.45 3.57 -5.42
C LEU A 305 24.35 4.79 -5.64
N ALA A 306 24.01 5.68 -6.57
CA ALA A 306 24.81 6.86 -6.90
C ALA A 306 24.75 7.91 -5.78
N LYS A 307 25.91 8.52 -5.46
CA LYS A 307 26.08 9.52 -4.42
C LYS A 307 25.15 10.72 -4.64
N ASP A 308 25.16 11.27 -5.85
CA ASP A 308 24.48 12.53 -6.18
C ASP A 308 22.95 12.37 -6.07
N PHE A 309 22.40 11.24 -6.54
CA PHE A 309 20.97 10.95 -6.38
C PHE A 309 20.55 10.85 -4.92
N ARG A 310 21.38 10.19 -4.09
CA ARG A 310 21.10 10.04 -2.66
C ARG A 310 21.11 11.38 -1.95
N TYR A 311 22.09 12.25 -2.26
CA TYR A 311 22.17 13.59 -1.68
C TYR A 311 21.00 14.45 -2.12
N HIS A 312 20.63 14.40 -3.41
CA HIS A 312 19.47 15.11 -3.92
C HIS A 312 18.17 14.72 -3.19
N LEU A 313 17.94 13.44 -2.90
CA LEU A 313 16.77 13.00 -2.12
C LEU A 313 16.76 13.58 -0.71
N TYR A 314 17.90 13.63 -0.02
CA TYR A 314 17.96 14.25 1.31
C TYR A 314 17.75 15.76 1.24
N GLU A 315 18.39 16.43 0.30
CA GLU A 315 18.24 17.88 0.09
C GLU A 315 16.78 18.25 -0.18
N MET A 316 16.14 17.56 -1.10
CA MET A 316 14.71 17.74 -1.39
C MET A 316 13.85 17.58 -0.13
N THR A 317 14.17 16.61 0.74
CA THR A 317 13.42 16.35 1.98
C THR A 317 13.58 17.45 3.01
N LEU A 318 14.74 18.11 3.04
CA LEU A 318 15.05 19.20 3.99
C LEU A 318 14.36 20.52 3.61
N HIS A 319 13.89 20.67 2.37
CA HIS A 319 13.32 21.91 1.87
C HIS A 319 11.85 21.74 1.44
N PRO A 320 10.88 21.57 2.39
CA PRO A 320 9.47 21.58 2.03
C PRO A 320 9.13 22.95 1.42
N THR A 321 8.42 22.91 0.29
CA THR A 321 7.99 24.13 -0.41
C THR A 321 6.58 24.48 0.05
N SER A 322 6.40 25.68 0.61
CA SER A 322 5.07 26.26 0.68
C SER A 322 4.63 26.57 -0.75
N LYS A 323 3.54 25.98 -1.22
CA LYS A 323 2.87 26.54 -2.41
C LYS A 323 2.43 27.96 -2.04
N SER A 324 3.08 28.94 -2.66
CA SER A 324 2.66 30.36 -2.63
C SER A 324 1.26 30.50 -3.21
#